data_a1f9a8237e0020dc9555817d8953966b
#
_entry.id   a1f9a8237e0020dc9555817d8953966b
#
_cell.length_a   1.000
_cell.length_b   1.000
_cell.length_c   1.000
_cell.angle_alpha   90.00
_cell.angle_beta   90.00
_cell.angle_gamma   90.00
#
_symmetry.space_group_name_H-M   'P 1'
#
loop_
_entity.id
_entity.type
_entity.pdbx_description
1 polymer ?
#
loop_
_entity_poly.entity_id
_entity_poly.type
_entity_poly.pdbx_seq_one_letter_code
_entity_poly.pdbx_strand_id
1 'polypeptide(L)'
;NNKISEFLANNEKQLLLNKEYNPTEYNGYTKFNKEKVYNMIIYLSDKTILKTKLLKEMFYADFLFYKENCKSITGLEYCKLPFGPVPDSFETILSYGDQEDIIDYKPVITPSKEYYEITSKKKFNKDLFTKEELEVLDKIKKYFKNYNAKEIVDYSHKEKAFIDTNKCE
;
A
#
# COMPACT_ATOMS: atom_id res chain seq x y z
N ASN A 1 -16.80 -12.71 -24.50
CA ASN A 1 -15.70 -11.74 -24.28
C ASN A 1 -15.35 -11.52 -22.80
N ASN A 2 -16.29 -11.66 -21.83
CA ASN A 2 -15.99 -11.49 -20.40
C ASN A 2 -15.03 -12.55 -19.83
N LYS A 3 -15.16 -13.82 -20.24
CA LYS A 3 -14.31 -14.91 -19.71
C LYS A 3 -12.82 -14.78 -20.07
N ILE A 4 -12.52 -14.25 -21.25
CA ILE A 4 -11.13 -14.05 -21.69
C ILE A 4 -10.50 -12.88 -20.92
N SER A 5 -11.24 -11.78 -20.72
CA SER A 5 -10.75 -10.65 -19.94
C SER A 5 -10.56 -11.00 -18.45
N GLU A 6 -11.47 -11.80 -17.87
CA GLU A 6 -11.29 -12.33 -16.51
C GLU A 6 -10.09 -13.28 -16.39
N PHE A 7 -9.88 -14.16 -17.39
CA PHE A 7 -8.74 -15.06 -17.42
C PHE A 7 -7.41 -14.30 -17.53
N LEU A 8 -7.34 -13.27 -18.39
CA LEU A 8 -6.15 -12.43 -18.53
C LEU A 8 -5.88 -11.62 -17.26
N ALA A 9 -6.91 -11.01 -16.68
CA ALA A 9 -6.78 -10.27 -15.42
C ALA A 9 -6.33 -11.17 -14.25
N ASN A 10 -6.81 -12.40 -14.18
CA ASN A 10 -6.39 -13.37 -13.16
C ASN A 10 -4.95 -13.84 -13.38
N ASN A 11 -4.51 -14.03 -14.64
CA ASN A 11 -3.13 -14.38 -14.95
C ASN A 11 -2.16 -13.22 -14.65
N GLU A 12 -2.52 -11.99 -14.99
CA GLU A 12 -1.73 -10.80 -14.63
C GLU A 12 -1.60 -10.63 -13.12
N LYS A 13 -2.69 -10.86 -12.37
CA LYS A 13 -2.68 -10.85 -10.90
C LYS A 13 -1.73 -11.90 -10.32
N GLN A 14 -1.79 -13.12 -10.83
CA GLN A 14 -0.91 -14.21 -10.39
C GLN A 14 0.56 -13.91 -10.71
N LEU A 15 0.84 -13.35 -11.88
CA LEU A 15 2.18 -12.97 -12.28
C LEU A 15 2.74 -11.85 -11.39
N LEU A 16 1.97 -10.82 -11.11
CA LEU A 16 2.40 -9.70 -10.24
C LEU A 16 2.64 -10.13 -8.80
N LEU A 17 1.75 -10.97 -8.24
CA LEU A 17 1.84 -11.40 -6.84
C LEU A 17 2.83 -12.54 -6.61
N ASN A 18 3.21 -13.26 -7.66
CA ASN A 18 4.21 -14.33 -7.61
C ASN A 18 5.55 -13.92 -8.23
N LYS A 19 5.68 -12.68 -8.73
CA LYS A 19 6.92 -12.18 -9.29
C LYS A 19 7.99 -12.13 -8.22
N GLU A 20 9.07 -12.84 -8.42
CA GLU A 20 10.26 -12.70 -7.60
C GLU A 20 10.95 -11.38 -7.95
N TYR A 21 10.64 -10.36 -7.20
CA TYR A 21 11.37 -9.10 -7.28
C TYR A 21 12.71 -9.26 -6.56
N ASN A 22 13.79 -9.21 -7.30
CA ASN A 22 15.11 -9.11 -6.69
C ASN A 22 15.25 -7.77 -5.95
N PRO A 23 16.03 -7.70 -4.87
CA PRO A 23 16.32 -6.45 -4.19
C PRO A 23 16.99 -5.44 -5.14
N THR A 24 16.38 -4.26 -5.27
CA THR A 24 16.88 -3.12 -6.06
C THR A 24 16.68 -1.83 -5.28
N GLU A 25 17.24 -0.73 -5.76
CA GLU A 25 16.96 0.60 -5.20
C GLU A 25 15.48 1.00 -5.26
N TYR A 26 14.71 0.50 -6.24
CA TYR A 26 13.30 0.85 -6.43
C TYR A 26 12.36 0.17 -5.42
N ASN A 27 12.77 -0.97 -4.85
CA ASN A 27 11.99 -1.69 -3.83
C ASN A 27 12.64 -1.63 -2.43
N GLY A 28 13.57 -0.68 -2.24
CA GLY A 28 14.26 -0.49 -0.98
C GLY A 28 15.11 -1.68 -0.58
N TYR A 29 15.79 -2.30 -1.54
CA TYR A 29 16.70 -3.46 -1.36
C TYR A 29 16.07 -4.62 -0.58
N THR A 30 14.75 -4.78 -0.66
CA THR A 30 13.98 -5.83 0.02
C THR A 30 13.26 -6.69 -1.00
N LYS A 31 13.37 -8.01 -0.87
CA LYS A 31 12.57 -8.93 -1.69
C LYS A 31 11.08 -8.71 -1.40
N PHE A 32 10.25 -8.62 -2.45
CA PHE A 32 8.80 -8.51 -2.30
C PHE A 32 8.24 -9.61 -1.40
N ASN A 33 7.47 -9.21 -0.41
CA ASN A 33 6.86 -10.13 0.56
C ASN A 33 5.35 -9.90 0.62
N LYS A 34 4.61 -10.73 -0.11
CA LYS A 34 3.16 -10.67 -0.19
C LYS A 34 2.47 -10.74 1.17
N GLU A 35 2.96 -11.59 2.06
CA GLU A 35 2.37 -11.75 3.40
C GLU A 35 2.54 -10.49 4.25
N LYS A 36 3.72 -9.86 4.20
CA LYS A 36 3.96 -8.58 4.87
C LYS A 36 3.09 -7.46 4.28
N VAL A 37 2.93 -7.41 2.96
CA VAL A 37 2.05 -6.42 2.30
C VAL A 37 0.63 -6.52 2.85
N TYR A 38 0.02 -7.71 2.84
CA TYR A 38 -1.34 -7.86 3.35
C TYR A 38 -1.45 -7.66 4.85
N ASN A 39 -0.47 -8.10 5.63
CA ASN A 39 -0.48 -7.83 7.07
C ASN A 39 -0.27 -6.35 7.40
N MET A 40 0.51 -5.61 6.63
CA MET A 40 0.58 -4.15 6.74
C MET A 40 -0.79 -3.50 6.46
N ILE A 41 -1.46 -3.91 5.39
CA ILE A 41 -2.82 -3.44 5.06
C ILE A 41 -3.79 -3.76 6.21
N ILE A 42 -3.79 -4.99 6.72
CA ILE A 42 -4.62 -5.42 7.85
C ILE A 42 -4.38 -4.53 9.08
N TYR A 43 -3.12 -4.26 9.40
CA TYR A 43 -2.75 -3.43 10.53
C TYR A 43 -3.24 -1.97 10.39
N LEU A 44 -3.08 -1.39 9.21
CA LEU A 44 -3.46 -0.01 8.95
C LEU A 44 -4.97 0.17 8.76
N SER A 45 -5.69 -0.88 8.36
CA SER A 45 -7.15 -0.89 8.14
C SER A 45 -7.94 -1.66 9.20
N ASP A 46 -7.45 -1.76 10.43
CA ASP A 46 -8.17 -2.35 11.58
C ASP A 46 -9.49 -1.62 11.89
N LYS A 47 -9.57 -0.36 11.49
CA LYS A 47 -10.79 0.44 11.33
C LYS A 47 -10.90 0.85 9.88
N THR A 48 -12.12 1.13 9.43
CA THR A 48 -12.37 1.60 8.06
C THR A 48 -11.49 2.82 7.73
N ILE A 49 -10.75 2.72 6.66
CA ILE A 49 -9.83 3.76 6.17
C ILE A 49 -10.09 4.05 4.69
N LEU A 50 -9.90 5.30 4.28
CA LEU A 50 -9.97 5.66 2.87
C LEU A 50 -8.75 5.11 2.10
N LYS A 51 -8.99 4.57 0.89
CA LYS A 51 -7.94 4.05 0.00
C LYS A 51 -6.74 5.00 -0.11
N THR A 52 -7.01 6.26 -0.39
CA THR A 52 -5.96 7.28 -0.53
C THR A 52 -5.08 7.38 0.73
N LYS A 53 -5.69 7.36 1.91
CA LYS A 53 -4.95 7.43 3.18
C LYS A 53 -4.13 6.16 3.41
N LEU A 54 -4.74 4.99 3.22
CA LEU A 54 -4.05 3.70 3.36
C LEU A 54 -2.78 3.63 2.51
N LEU A 55 -2.89 3.96 1.21
CA LEU A 55 -1.75 3.88 0.29
C LEU A 55 -0.62 4.83 0.67
N LYS A 56 -0.93 5.98 1.27
CA LYS A 56 0.08 6.90 1.80
C LYS A 56 0.73 6.38 3.08
N GLU A 57 -0.06 5.82 3.99
CA GLU A 57 0.50 5.22 5.21
C GLU A 57 1.42 4.04 4.88
N MET A 58 1.10 3.22 3.88
CA MET A 58 1.98 2.16 3.36
C MET A 58 3.29 2.73 2.83
N PHE A 59 3.21 3.77 1.99
CA PHE A 59 4.40 4.46 1.48
C PHE A 59 5.29 4.95 2.63
N TYR A 60 4.71 5.65 3.59
CA TYR A 60 5.48 6.20 4.70
C TYR A 60 6.08 5.12 5.61
N ALA A 61 5.42 3.99 5.78
CA ALA A 61 5.96 2.87 6.55
C ALA A 61 7.22 2.29 5.87
N ASP A 62 7.15 1.97 4.59
CA ASP A 62 8.31 1.47 3.84
C ASP A 62 9.43 2.52 3.72
N PHE A 63 9.07 3.77 3.44
CA PHE A 63 10.02 4.86 3.27
C PHE A 63 10.73 5.24 4.58
N LEU A 64 10.02 5.31 5.69
CA LEU A 64 10.62 5.60 6.99
C LEU A 64 11.56 4.47 7.43
N PHE A 65 11.13 3.21 7.26
CA PHE A 65 11.98 2.08 7.58
C PHE A 65 13.23 2.05 6.71
N TYR A 66 13.10 2.35 5.42
CA TYR A 66 14.23 2.48 4.51
C TYR A 66 15.22 3.58 4.96
N LYS A 67 14.72 4.74 5.37
CA LYS A 67 15.55 5.84 5.88
C LYS A 67 16.38 5.46 7.10
N GLU A 68 15.81 4.64 7.98
CA GLU A 68 16.44 4.25 9.25
C GLU A 68 17.31 2.98 9.10
N ASN A 69 17.00 2.08 8.15
CA ASN A 69 17.58 0.74 8.06
C ASN A 69 18.17 0.39 6.68
N CYS A 70 18.11 1.27 5.70
CA CYS A 70 18.49 1.02 4.30
C CYS A 70 17.75 -0.16 3.64
N LYS A 71 16.57 -0.49 4.14
CA LYS A 71 15.69 -1.55 3.63
C LYS A 71 14.24 -1.13 3.77
N SER A 72 13.38 -1.49 2.82
CA SER A 72 11.93 -1.39 3.01
C SER A 72 11.38 -2.57 3.83
N ILE A 73 10.14 -2.45 4.32
CA ILE A 73 9.46 -3.54 5.05
C ILE A 73 8.93 -4.59 4.09
N THR A 74 8.28 -4.14 3.00
CA THR A 74 7.47 -4.99 2.13
C THR A 74 8.14 -5.39 0.82
N GLY A 75 9.11 -4.62 0.35
CA GLY A 75 9.70 -4.78 -0.98
C GLY A 75 8.79 -4.31 -2.11
N LEU A 76 7.76 -3.50 -1.81
CA LEU A 76 6.95 -2.83 -2.82
C LEU A 76 7.76 -1.74 -3.53
N GLU A 77 7.50 -1.62 -4.82
CA GLU A 77 7.89 -0.45 -5.61
C GLU A 77 6.78 0.61 -5.52
N TYR A 78 7.15 1.87 -5.63
CA TYR A 78 6.22 2.98 -5.54
C TYR A 78 6.32 3.87 -6.76
N CYS A 79 5.17 4.31 -7.27
CA CYS A 79 5.10 5.22 -8.40
C CYS A 79 4.47 6.57 -8.00
N LYS A 80 4.85 7.62 -8.75
CA LYS A 80 4.31 8.96 -8.56
C LYS A 80 3.03 9.14 -9.34
N LEU A 81 1.91 9.29 -8.66
CA LEU A 81 0.64 9.69 -9.25
C LEU A 81 0.26 11.13 -8.83
N PRO A 82 -0.76 11.74 -9.48
CA PRO A 82 -1.18 13.12 -9.16
C PRO A 82 -1.51 13.38 -7.68
N PHE A 83 -1.97 12.35 -6.97
CA PHE A 83 -2.26 12.42 -5.54
C PHE A 83 -1.13 11.91 -4.64
N GLY A 84 0.11 11.91 -5.15
CA GLY A 84 1.31 11.50 -4.41
C GLY A 84 1.72 10.04 -4.65
N PRO A 85 2.77 9.57 -3.94
CA PRO A 85 3.30 8.23 -4.12
C PRO A 85 2.30 7.16 -3.68
N VAL A 86 2.21 6.08 -4.46
CA VAL A 86 1.40 4.90 -4.18
C VAL A 86 2.18 3.64 -4.56
N PRO A 87 1.89 2.48 -3.93
CA PRO A 87 2.45 1.21 -4.39
C PRO A 87 2.14 0.99 -5.86
N ASP A 88 3.13 0.57 -6.64
CA ASP A 88 2.86 0.10 -8.00
C ASP A 88 1.88 -1.07 -7.96
N SER A 89 0.98 -1.16 -8.95
CA SER A 89 -0.05 -2.21 -9.02
C SER A 89 -1.00 -2.26 -7.81
N PHE A 90 -1.21 -1.14 -7.09
CA PHE A 90 -2.07 -1.10 -5.90
C PHE A 90 -3.51 -1.59 -6.17
N GLU A 91 -4.06 -1.35 -7.36
CA GLU A 91 -5.41 -1.85 -7.71
C GLU A 91 -5.45 -3.38 -7.72
N THR A 92 -4.41 -4.02 -8.25
CA THR A 92 -4.27 -5.48 -8.23
C THR A 92 -4.13 -6.02 -6.81
N ILE A 93 -3.33 -5.36 -5.97
CA ILE A 93 -3.14 -5.73 -4.56
C ILE A 93 -4.47 -5.65 -3.80
N LEU A 94 -5.20 -4.55 -3.93
CA LEU A 94 -6.47 -4.36 -3.22
C LEU A 94 -7.56 -5.30 -3.74
N SER A 95 -7.67 -5.47 -5.06
CA SER A 95 -8.65 -6.40 -5.66
C SER A 95 -8.40 -7.85 -5.26
N TYR A 96 -7.13 -8.27 -5.22
CA TYR A 96 -6.78 -9.61 -4.73
C TYR A 96 -7.12 -9.78 -3.25
N GLY A 97 -6.80 -8.77 -2.42
CA GLY A 97 -7.13 -8.79 -1.00
C GLY A 97 -8.63 -8.93 -0.70
N ASP A 98 -9.47 -8.30 -1.52
CA ASP A 98 -10.93 -8.42 -1.45
C ASP A 98 -11.40 -9.82 -1.88
N GLN A 99 -10.88 -10.33 -3.00
CA GLN A 99 -11.21 -11.68 -3.52
C GLN A 99 -10.82 -12.81 -2.56
N GLU A 100 -9.69 -12.66 -1.87
CA GLU A 100 -9.19 -13.64 -0.88
C GLU A 100 -9.79 -13.44 0.53
N ASP A 101 -10.79 -12.59 0.65
CA ASP A 101 -11.46 -12.28 1.92
C ASP A 101 -10.49 -11.78 3.03
N ILE A 102 -9.43 -11.08 2.60
CA ILE A 102 -8.46 -10.46 3.51
C ILE A 102 -8.94 -9.10 3.97
N ILE A 103 -9.50 -8.33 3.05
CA ILE A 103 -10.07 -7.00 3.29
C ILE A 103 -11.47 -6.91 2.68
N ASP A 104 -12.19 -5.90 3.08
CA ASP A 104 -13.40 -5.41 2.44
C ASP A 104 -13.04 -4.13 1.69
N TYR A 105 -13.11 -4.14 0.36
CA TYR A 105 -12.73 -3.03 -0.51
C TYR A 105 -13.96 -2.52 -1.26
N LYS A 106 -14.58 -1.46 -0.76
CA LYS A 106 -15.89 -1.00 -1.23
C LYS A 106 -15.87 0.41 -1.80
N PRO A 107 -16.52 0.63 -2.97
CA PRO A 107 -16.83 1.96 -3.44
C PRO A 107 -17.91 2.60 -2.55
N VAL A 108 -17.73 3.87 -2.25
CA VAL A 108 -18.73 4.73 -1.62
C VAL A 108 -19.06 5.84 -2.60
N ILE A 109 -20.32 5.84 -3.05
CA ILE A 109 -20.81 6.79 -4.04
C ILE A 109 -21.66 7.84 -3.32
N THR A 110 -21.26 9.09 -3.45
CA THR A 110 -22.04 10.24 -2.97
C THR A 110 -22.44 11.11 -4.17
N PRO A 111 -23.41 12.02 -4.03
CA PRO A 111 -23.81 12.90 -5.13
C PRO A 111 -22.67 13.76 -5.71
N SER A 112 -21.60 13.99 -4.93
CA SER A 112 -20.49 14.87 -5.32
C SER A 112 -19.20 14.14 -5.68
N LYS A 113 -19.04 12.88 -5.26
CA LYS A 113 -17.79 12.12 -5.45
C LYS A 113 -17.96 10.63 -5.24
N GLU A 114 -17.06 9.88 -5.86
CA GLU A 114 -16.80 8.46 -5.59
C GLU A 114 -15.47 8.32 -4.86
N TYR A 115 -15.40 7.45 -3.86
CA TYR A 115 -14.18 7.08 -3.16
C TYR A 115 -14.28 5.64 -2.68
N TYR A 116 -13.17 5.09 -2.18
CA TYR A 116 -13.12 3.70 -1.73
C TYR A 116 -12.72 3.62 -0.27
N GLU A 117 -13.38 2.74 0.44
CA GLU A 117 -13.09 2.38 1.83
C GLU A 117 -12.53 0.98 1.93
N ILE A 118 -11.60 0.80 2.82
CA ILE A 118 -10.96 -0.48 3.11
C ILE A 118 -11.12 -0.78 4.61
N THR A 119 -11.52 -2.02 4.91
CA THR A 119 -11.58 -2.53 6.27
C THR A 119 -10.98 -3.93 6.30
N SER A 120 -10.12 -4.22 7.27
CA SER A 120 -9.55 -5.56 7.40
C SER A 120 -10.60 -6.58 7.84
N LYS A 121 -10.53 -7.79 7.31
CA LYS A 121 -11.37 -8.96 7.67
C LYS A 121 -10.56 -10.03 8.42
N LYS A 122 -9.24 -9.92 8.43
CA LYS A 122 -8.33 -10.87 9.06
C LYS A 122 -7.67 -10.25 10.31
N LYS A 123 -7.18 -11.09 11.18
CA LYS A 123 -6.39 -10.66 12.33
C LYS A 123 -4.95 -10.37 11.90
N PHE A 124 -4.39 -9.31 12.44
CA PHE A 124 -2.99 -8.95 12.25
C PHE A 124 -2.06 -10.02 12.83
N ASN A 125 -1.12 -10.48 12.01
CA ASN A 125 -0.05 -11.38 12.44
C ASN A 125 1.26 -10.61 12.64
N LYS A 126 1.53 -10.24 13.88
CA LYS A 126 2.74 -9.50 14.25
C LYS A 126 4.04 -10.30 14.05
N ASP A 127 3.96 -11.64 14.07
CA ASP A 127 5.14 -12.51 14.03
C ASP A 127 5.83 -12.51 12.64
N LEU A 128 5.20 -11.91 11.64
CA LEU A 128 5.78 -11.66 10.32
C LEU A 128 6.77 -10.49 10.31
N PHE A 129 6.78 -9.65 11.34
CA PHE A 129 7.56 -8.42 11.39
C PHE A 129 8.62 -8.45 12.49
N THR A 130 9.73 -7.78 12.23
CA THR A 130 10.69 -7.52 13.31
C THR A 130 10.15 -6.48 14.28
N LYS A 131 10.79 -6.34 15.42
CA LYS A 131 10.42 -5.34 16.42
C LYS A 131 10.51 -3.91 15.85
N GLU A 132 11.57 -3.64 15.12
CA GLU A 132 11.84 -2.35 14.48
C GLU A 132 10.79 -2.02 13.41
N GLU A 133 10.38 -3.02 12.61
CA GLU A 133 9.29 -2.86 11.64
C GLU A 133 7.96 -2.54 12.32
N LEU A 134 7.63 -3.22 13.44
CA LEU A 134 6.43 -2.94 14.23
C LEU A 134 6.45 -1.53 14.83
N GLU A 135 7.59 -1.08 15.33
CA GLU A 135 7.75 0.28 15.86
C GLU A 135 7.49 1.34 14.77
N VAL A 136 7.95 1.11 13.54
CA VAL A 136 7.69 2.01 12.42
C VAL A 136 6.21 1.99 12.02
N LEU A 137 5.57 0.82 11.94
CA LEU A 137 4.13 0.73 11.66
C LEU A 137 3.30 1.49 12.69
N ASP A 138 3.60 1.32 13.97
CA ASP A 138 2.97 2.04 15.08
C ASP A 138 3.18 3.56 14.98
N LYS A 139 4.40 3.98 14.69
CA LYS A 139 4.77 5.38 14.54
C LYS A 139 3.98 6.05 13.41
N ILE A 140 3.89 5.40 12.25
CA ILE A 140 3.14 5.92 11.09
C ILE A 140 1.65 6.01 11.40
N LYS A 141 1.05 4.94 11.93
CA LYS A 141 -0.37 4.91 12.29
C LYS A 141 -0.74 5.99 13.30
N LYS A 142 0.09 6.22 14.32
CA LYS A 142 -0.10 7.27 15.32
C LYS A 142 0.07 8.66 14.72
N TYR A 143 1.09 8.85 13.90
CA TYR A 143 1.38 10.15 13.28
C TYR A 143 0.23 10.65 12.40
N PHE A 144 -0.29 9.77 11.53
CA PHE A 144 -1.36 10.13 10.61
C PHE A 144 -2.78 9.90 11.17
N LYS A 145 -2.92 9.51 12.44
CA LYS A 145 -4.21 9.19 13.06
C LYS A 145 -5.28 10.24 12.78
N ASN A 146 -4.93 11.51 12.93
CA ASN A 146 -5.85 12.64 12.80
C ASN A 146 -5.85 13.29 11.40
N TYR A 147 -5.03 12.80 10.46
CA TYR A 147 -5.01 13.30 9.09
C TYR A 147 -6.16 12.73 8.29
N ASN A 148 -6.89 13.59 7.59
CA ASN A 148 -7.80 13.14 6.54
C ASN A 148 -7.04 12.85 5.23
N ALA A 149 -7.74 12.33 4.20
CA ALA A 149 -7.11 11.95 2.94
C ALA A 149 -6.47 13.13 2.20
N LYS A 150 -7.05 14.32 2.28
CA LYS A 150 -6.49 15.53 1.65
C LYS A 150 -5.21 15.97 2.37
N GLU A 151 -5.24 16.02 3.70
CA GLU A 151 -4.09 16.44 4.51
C GLU A 151 -2.86 15.55 4.30
N ILE A 152 -3.05 14.22 4.21
CA ILE A 152 -1.93 13.30 3.96
C ILE A 152 -1.41 13.40 2.52
N VAL A 153 -2.26 13.71 1.54
CA VAL A 153 -1.84 14.03 0.16
C VAL A 153 -1.02 15.31 0.16
N ASP A 154 -1.52 16.39 0.75
CA ASP A 154 -0.83 17.68 0.83
C ASP A 154 0.52 17.55 1.56
N TYR A 155 0.59 16.68 2.58
CA TYR A 155 1.82 16.34 3.27
C TYR A 155 2.81 15.63 2.34
N SER A 156 2.34 14.62 1.59
CA SER A 156 3.19 13.84 0.70
C SER A 156 3.75 14.65 -0.48
N HIS A 157 3.06 15.69 -0.92
CA HIS A 157 3.52 16.58 -1.98
C HIS A 157 4.70 17.50 -1.57
N LYS A 158 4.96 17.64 -0.27
CA LYS A 158 6.11 18.39 0.27
C LYS A 158 7.38 17.53 0.39
N GLU A 159 7.25 16.23 0.24
CA GLU A 159 8.40 15.33 0.30
C GLU A 159 9.34 15.54 -0.89
N LYS A 160 10.64 15.61 -0.60
CA LYS A 160 11.65 15.79 -1.64
C LYS A 160 11.59 14.69 -2.69
N ALA A 161 11.38 13.44 -2.25
CA ALA A 161 11.21 12.30 -3.15
C ALA A 161 10.04 12.50 -4.13
N PHE A 162 8.95 13.14 -3.72
CA PHE A 162 7.85 13.47 -4.62
C PHE A 162 8.18 14.61 -5.56
N ILE A 163 8.88 15.66 -5.07
CA ILE A 163 9.23 16.86 -5.86
C ILE A 163 10.21 16.48 -6.97
N ASP A 164 11.25 15.72 -6.63
CA ASP A 164 12.38 15.42 -7.51
C ASP A 164 12.11 14.28 -8.52
N THR A 165 11.02 13.50 -8.34
CA THR A 165 10.67 12.40 -9.23
C THR A 165 9.76 12.84 -10.37
N ASN A 166 10.03 12.40 -11.60
CA ASN A 166 9.14 12.61 -12.75
C ASN A 166 7.88 11.73 -12.64
N LYS A 167 6.82 12.09 -13.38
CA LYS A 167 5.61 11.25 -13.44
C LYS A 167 5.95 9.89 -14.06
N CYS A 168 5.49 8.82 -13.43
CA CYS A 168 5.67 7.44 -13.85
C CYS A 168 7.13 6.91 -13.80
N GLU A 169 7.96 7.47 -12.94
CA GLU A 169 9.23 6.88 -12.52
C GLU A 169 9.14 6.31 -11.12
#